data_75973dfd1d428e08b3c86eda8607bf7d
#
_entry.id   75973dfd1d428e08b3c86eda8607bf7d
#
_cell.length_a   1.000
_cell.length_b   1.000
_cell.length_c   1.000
_cell.angle_alpha   90.00
_cell.angle_beta   90.00
_cell.angle_gamma   90.00
#
_symmetry.space_group_name_H-M   'P 1'
#
loop_
_entity.id
_entity.type
_entity.pdbx_description
1 polymer ?
#
loop_
_entity_poly.entity_id
_entity_poly.type
_entity_poly.pdbx_seq_one_letter_code
_entity_poly.pdbx_strand_id
1 'polypeptide(L)'
;FADLMPAGIGSSNASVGSGFKEINGEKYLKLSWYKDGGNTYNYSIRNDGSIYDDMTGTPTEYSVDGEYNLYQNGKPLMCKQYDYNFQGTSLIESKTDMEVNMNIFYKDSVFKAFPTNYLAMRYSDNEGDTWSDLKIVSSFKPENSKFLVVGPGVGKQISKGEHEGRLIVPLYS
;
A
#
# COMPACT_ATOMS: atom_id res chain seq x y z
N PHE A 1 -0.25 -0.54 -13.59
CA PHE A 1 -0.79 -1.26 -12.43
C PHE A 1 0.23 -2.28 -11.95
N ALA A 2 0.29 -2.50 -10.66
CA ALA A 2 1.15 -3.50 -10.04
C ALA A 2 0.48 -4.07 -8.77
N ASP A 3 0.82 -5.32 -8.47
CA ASP A 3 0.45 -5.94 -7.20
C ASP A 3 1.47 -5.51 -6.13
N LEU A 4 0.96 -5.11 -4.97
CA LEU A 4 1.77 -4.68 -3.85
C LEU A 4 1.37 -5.48 -2.61
N MET A 5 2.37 -6.00 -1.90
CA MET A 5 2.16 -6.70 -0.64
C MET A 5 3.10 -6.12 0.43
N PRO A 6 2.63 -5.96 1.68
CA PRO A 6 3.50 -5.62 2.79
C PRO A 6 4.63 -6.64 2.96
N ALA A 7 5.79 -6.19 3.43
CA ALA A 7 6.95 -7.03 3.62
C ALA A 7 6.66 -8.23 4.52
N GLY A 8 7.08 -9.42 4.10
CA GLY A 8 6.83 -10.68 4.81
C GLY A 8 5.44 -11.29 4.56
N ILE A 9 4.61 -10.64 3.74
CA ILE A 9 3.28 -11.16 3.37
C ILE A 9 3.37 -11.80 1.99
N GLY A 10 2.91 -13.04 1.90
CA GLY A 10 2.79 -13.81 0.67
C GLY A 10 1.44 -14.51 0.60
N SER A 11 1.24 -15.34 -0.42
CA SER A 11 -0.05 -16.01 -0.66
C SER A 11 -0.53 -16.87 0.51
N SER A 12 0.38 -17.47 1.27
CA SER A 12 0.06 -18.36 2.38
C SER A 12 -0.46 -17.62 3.62
N ASN A 13 0.08 -16.42 3.91
CA ASN A 13 -0.19 -15.67 5.14
C ASN A 13 -0.91 -14.34 4.93
N ALA A 14 -1.31 -14.02 3.69
CA ALA A 14 -2.14 -12.86 3.43
C ALA A 14 -3.50 -12.98 4.12
N SER A 15 -3.94 -11.89 4.74
CA SER A 15 -5.25 -11.80 5.37
C SER A 15 -6.36 -11.56 4.34
N VAL A 16 -7.54 -12.07 4.65
CA VAL A 16 -8.77 -11.78 3.90
C VAL A 16 -9.22 -10.35 4.19
N GLY A 17 -9.62 -9.62 3.17
CA GLY A 17 -10.13 -8.24 3.28
C GLY A 17 -9.43 -7.24 2.37
N SER A 18 -10.06 -6.11 2.15
CA SER A 18 -9.59 -5.06 1.23
C SER A 18 -8.36 -4.30 1.74
N GLY A 19 -8.13 -4.27 3.05
CA GLY A 19 -7.12 -3.41 3.68
C GLY A 19 -7.62 -1.97 3.92
N PHE A 20 -8.89 -1.72 3.65
CA PHE A 20 -9.54 -0.43 3.87
C PHE A 20 -10.58 -0.51 4.98
N LYS A 21 -10.96 0.63 5.51
CA LYS A 21 -12.11 0.82 6.39
C LYS A 21 -12.96 1.96 5.86
N GLU A 22 -14.25 1.87 6.08
CA GLU A 22 -15.19 2.92 5.71
C GLU A 22 -15.46 3.83 6.92
N ILE A 23 -15.34 5.15 6.71
CA ILE A 23 -15.63 6.17 7.71
C ILE A 23 -16.42 7.26 7.00
N ASN A 24 -17.66 7.50 7.44
CA ASN A 24 -18.56 8.48 6.84
C ASN A 24 -18.78 8.34 5.33
N GLY A 25 -18.83 7.08 4.83
CA GLY A 25 -19.04 6.79 3.41
C GLY A 25 -17.78 6.84 2.54
N GLU A 26 -16.62 7.19 3.10
CA GLU A 26 -15.33 7.16 2.40
C GLU A 26 -14.46 6.01 2.89
N LYS A 27 -13.65 5.44 1.99
CA LYS A 27 -12.75 4.33 2.27
C LYS A 27 -11.31 4.79 2.42
N TYR A 28 -10.73 4.50 3.57
CA TYR A 28 -9.36 4.85 3.94
C TYR A 28 -8.51 3.61 4.19
N LEU A 29 -7.24 3.66 3.78
CA LEU A 29 -6.27 2.60 4.05
C LEU A 29 -6.08 2.48 5.57
N LYS A 30 -6.34 1.29 6.12
CA LYS A 30 -6.24 1.04 7.56
C LYS A 30 -4.83 0.64 7.96
N LEU A 31 -4.39 1.17 9.10
CA LEU A 31 -3.07 0.93 9.65
C LEU A 31 -3.15 0.39 11.08
N SER A 32 -2.17 -0.43 11.44
CA SER A 32 -1.83 -0.73 12.84
C SER A 32 -0.62 0.08 13.28
N TRP A 33 -0.55 0.42 14.57
CA TRP A 33 0.58 1.09 15.18
C TRP A 33 1.34 0.13 16.09
N TYR A 34 2.68 0.08 15.99
CA TYR A 34 3.49 -0.84 16.78
C TYR A 34 3.35 -0.63 18.30
N LYS A 35 3.13 0.62 18.76
CA LYS A 35 2.94 0.95 20.19
C LYS A 35 1.65 0.36 20.77
N ASP A 36 0.65 0.09 19.93
CA ASP A 36 -0.61 -0.58 20.31
C ASP A 36 -0.52 -2.10 20.15
N GLY A 37 0.71 -2.65 20.11
CA GLY A 37 0.96 -4.08 19.91
C GLY A 37 0.88 -4.53 18.44
N GLY A 38 0.61 -3.61 17.50
CA GLY A 38 0.66 -3.86 16.04
C GLY A 38 -0.44 -4.75 15.47
N ASN A 39 -1.43 -5.16 16.29
CA ASN A 39 -2.49 -6.11 15.90
C ASN A 39 -3.87 -5.46 15.75
N THR A 40 -4.02 -4.19 16.12
CA THR A 40 -5.26 -3.43 15.99
C THR A 40 -5.12 -2.40 14.88
N TYR A 41 -6.11 -2.33 13.99
CA TYR A 41 -6.11 -1.40 12.85
C TYR A 41 -6.99 -0.20 13.17
N ASN A 42 -6.59 0.55 14.20
CA ASN A 42 -7.31 1.72 14.72
C ASN A 42 -6.87 3.05 14.08
N TYR A 43 -6.02 2.99 13.06
CA TYR A 43 -5.53 4.17 12.35
C TYR A 43 -5.88 4.09 10.88
N SER A 44 -5.93 5.25 10.23
CA SER A 44 -6.16 5.33 8.78
C SER A 44 -5.47 6.53 8.16
N ILE A 45 -5.12 6.40 6.87
CA ILE A 45 -4.56 7.48 6.06
C ILE A 45 -5.70 8.22 5.39
N ARG A 46 -5.77 9.54 5.62
CA ARG A 46 -6.74 10.43 4.96
C ARG A 46 -6.24 10.89 3.59
N ASN A 47 -7.11 11.52 2.81
CA ASN A 47 -6.83 11.95 1.44
C ASN A 47 -5.69 12.97 1.33
N ASP A 48 -5.39 13.70 2.39
CA ASP A 48 -4.28 14.65 2.51
C ASP A 48 -2.96 14.01 3.01
N GLY A 49 -2.94 12.68 3.18
CA GLY A 49 -1.80 11.93 3.72
C GLY A 49 -1.70 11.91 5.24
N SER A 50 -2.54 12.63 5.97
CA SER A 50 -2.54 12.62 7.44
C SER A 50 -2.97 11.26 7.98
N ILE A 51 -2.29 10.78 9.03
CA ILE A 51 -2.67 9.56 9.76
C ILE A 51 -3.55 9.95 10.95
N TYR A 52 -4.76 9.40 11.00
CA TYR A 52 -5.73 9.63 12.06
C TYR A 52 -5.79 8.44 13.01
N ASP A 53 -5.96 8.74 14.30
CA ASP A 53 -6.48 7.81 15.29
C ASP A 53 -8.01 7.76 15.13
N ASP A 54 -8.52 6.65 14.64
CA ASP A 54 -9.95 6.49 14.35
C ASP A 54 -10.79 6.24 15.62
N MET A 55 -10.16 5.93 16.75
CA MET A 55 -10.84 5.80 18.04
C MET A 55 -11.22 7.17 18.61
N THR A 56 -10.37 8.17 18.42
CA THR A 56 -10.60 9.54 18.86
C THR A 56 -11.14 10.45 17.74
N GLY A 57 -10.98 10.03 16.48
CA GLY A 57 -11.33 10.83 15.31
C GLY A 57 -10.38 12.01 15.07
N THR A 58 -9.17 12.01 15.64
CA THR A 58 -8.22 13.12 15.57
C THR A 58 -6.98 12.78 14.77
N PRO A 59 -6.34 13.77 14.10
CA PRO A 59 -5.06 13.56 13.46
C PRO A 59 -3.99 13.24 14.49
N THR A 60 -3.04 12.38 14.11
CA THR A 60 -1.81 12.13 14.83
C THR A 60 -0.72 13.14 14.40
N GLU A 61 0.47 13.03 14.96
CA GLU A 61 1.65 13.77 14.50
C GLU A 61 2.30 13.17 13.24
N TYR A 62 1.72 12.09 12.69
CA TYR A 62 2.25 11.34 11.55
C TYR A 62 1.47 11.60 10.26
N SER A 63 2.20 11.53 9.16
CA SER A 63 1.63 11.60 7.81
C SER A 63 2.42 10.71 6.85
N VAL A 64 1.90 10.52 5.64
CA VAL A 64 2.62 9.89 4.53
C VAL A 64 2.70 10.84 3.34
N ASP A 65 3.74 10.65 2.50
CA ASP A 65 3.83 11.28 1.19
C ASP A 65 3.10 10.47 0.10
N GLY A 66 3.21 10.91 -1.16
CA GLY A 66 2.63 10.23 -2.32
C GLY A 66 3.21 8.84 -2.62
N GLU A 67 4.27 8.44 -1.92
CA GLU A 67 4.89 7.11 -1.99
C GLU A 67 4.62 6.26 -0.75
N TYR A 68 3.78 6.75 0.16
CA TYR A 68 3.49 6.16 1.47
C TYR A 68 4.69 6.09 2.42
N ASN A 69 5.71 6.92 2.22
CA ASN A 69 6.77 7.10 3.19
C ASN A 69 6.28 7.91 4.38
N LEU A 70 6.71 7.52 5.58
CA LEU A 70 6.24 8.09 6.84
C LEU A 70 7.03 9.32 7.26
N TYR A 71 6.30 10.28 7.76
CA TYR A 71 6.81 11.51 8.38
C TYR A 71 6.24 11.65 9.79
N GLN A 72 7.03 12.22 10.69
CA GLN A 72 6.59 12.65 12.02
C GLN A 72 6.87 14.14 12.18
N ASN A 73 5.84 14.94 12.44
CA ASN A 73 5.96 16.41 12.52
C ASN A 73 6.67 17.02 11.29
N GLY A 74 6.36 16.51 10.08
CA GLY A 74 6.94 16.94 8.81
C GLY A 74 8.38 16.49 8.55
N LYS A 75 8.99 15.67 9.41
CA LYS A 75 10.32 15.09 9.21
C LYS A 75 10.23 13.65 8.77
N PRO A 76 10.99 13.22 7.73
CA PRO A 76 10.98 11.85 7.28
C PRO A 76 11.47 10.91 8.37
N LEU A 77 10.79 9.77 8.51
CA LEU A 77 11.27 8.67 9.32
C LEU A 77 12.15 7.75 8.48
N MET A 78 13.24 7.30 9.07
CA MET A 78 14.20 6.43 8.42
C MET A 78 14.19 5.03 9.03
N CYS A 79 14.50 4.03 8.22
CA CYS A 79 14.75 2.66 8.67
C CYS A 79 15.92 2.06 7.90
N LYS A 80 16.44 0.94 8.39
CA LYS A 80 17.50 0.23 7.69
C LYS A 80 16.91 -0.62 6.56
N GLN A 81 17.58 -0.61 5.41
CA GLN A 81 17.27 -1.48 4.28
C GLN A 81 17.60 -2.93 4.63
N TYR A 82 16.86 -3.86 4.03
CA TYR A 82 17.14 -5.30 4.09
C TYR A 82 17.66 -5.79 2.75
N ASP A 83 18.70 -6.62 2.81
CA ASP A 83 19.18 -7.42 1.68
C ASP A 83 18.70 -8.85 1.82
N TYR A 84 18.46 -9.49 0.68
CA TYR A 84 17.99 -10.86 0.57
C TYR A 84 18.95 -11.65 -0.32
N ASN A 85 19.62 -12.67 0.26
CA ASN A 85 20.58 -13.50 -0.45
C ASN A 85 20.20 -14.96 -0.33
N PHE A 86 20.36 -15.72 -1.42
CA PHE A 86 20.19 -17.17 -1.38
C PHE A 86 21.43 -17.85 -0.80
N GLN A 87 21.22 -18.73 0.19
CA GLN A 87 22.21 -19.72 0.64
C GLN A 87 21.63 -21.11 0.36
N GLY A 88 22.09 -21.74 -0.72
CA GLY A 88 21.46 -22.94 -1.25
C GLY A 88 20.02 -22.66 -1.68
N THR A 89 19.05 -23.33 -1.07
CA THR A 89 17.61 -23.14 -1.32
C THR A 89 16.95 -22.17 -0.34
N SER A 90 17.67 -21.67 0.66
CA SER A 90 17.14 -20.79 1.69
C SER A 90 17.39 -19.32 1.34
N LEU A 91 16.34 -18.49 1.45
CA LEU A 91 16.45 -17.04 1.37
C LEU A 91 16.85 -16.51 2.74
N ILE A 92 18.02 -15.89 2.82
CA ILE A 92 18.53 -15.27 4.05
C ILE A 92 18.35 -13.77 3.95
N GLU A 93 17.69 -13.22 4.96
CA GLU A 93 17.48 -11.80 5.14
C GLU A 93 18.57 -11.23 6.05
N SER A 94 19.17 -10.12 5.67
CA SER A 94 20.16 -9.40 6.48
C SER A 94 19.86 -7.90 6.47
N LYS A 95 19.95 -7.28 7.65
CA LYS A 95 19.78 -5.83 7.81
C LYS A 95 21.09 -5.15 7.40
N THR A 96 21.00 -4.16 6.52
CA THR A 96 22.18 -3.39 6.06
C THR A 96 22.40 -2.14 6.92
N ASP A 97 23.52 -1.45 6.67
CA ASP A 97 23.78 -0.13 7.27
C ASP A 97 23.12 1.02 6.48
N MET A 98 22.62 0.76 5.29
CA MET A 98 21.95 1.76 4.45
C MET A 98 20.62 2.20 5.07
N GLU A 99 20.41 3.51 5.15
CA GLU A 99 19.15 4.11 5.56
C GLU A 99 18.29 4.45 4.37
N VAL A 100 16.99 4.13 4.49
CA VAL A 100 15.95 4.44 3.50
C VAL A 100 14.75 5.09 4.19
N ASN A 101 13.93 5.84 3.45
CA ASN A 101 12.68 6.35 3.98
C ASN A 101 11.80 5.20 4.46
N MET A 102 11.32 5.31 5.69
CA MET A 102 10.42 4.31 6.26
C MET A 102 9.07 4.36 5.54
N ASN A 103 8.60 3.22 5.07
CA ASN A 103 7.35 3.10 4.32
C ASN A 103 6.37 2.18 5.07
N ILE A 104 5.06 2.47 5.00
CA ILE A 104 4.02 1.68 5.71
C ILE A 104 3.98 0.20 5.29
N PHE A 105 4.56 -0.16 4.15
CA PHE A 105 4.66 -1.53 3.66
C PHE A 105 5.95 -2.24 4.09
N TYR A 106 6.88 -1.56 4.77
CA TYR A 106 8.14 -2.14 5.19
C TYR A 106 8.02 -2.90 6.53
N LYS A 107 8.91 -3.88 6.71
CA LYS A 107 8.93 -4.77 7.87
C LYS A 107 9.08 -4.03 9.20
N ASP A 108 9.96 -3.02 9.25
CA ASP A 108 10.30 -2.25 10.46
C ASP A 108 9.47 -0.96 10.59
N SER A 109 8.42 -0.81 9.80
CA SER A 109 7.58 0.40 9.86
C SER A 109 6.85 0.54 11.20
N VAL A 110 6.79 1.76 11.70
CA VAL A 110 6.07 2.09 12.95
C VAL A 110 4.54 2.04 12.76
N PHE A 111 4.06 2.38 11.56
CA PHE A 111 2.70 2.11 11.11
C PHE A 111 2.76 1.07 9.99
N LYS A 112 1.91 0.07 10.05
CA LYS A 112 1.87 -1.02 9.07
C LYS A 112 0.52 -1.11 8.40
N ALA A 113 0.53 -1.22 7.08
CA ALA A 113 -0.65 -1.55 6.31
C ALA A 113 -1.20 -2.94 6.70
N PHE A 114 -2.51 -3.12 6.56
CA PHE A 114 -3.15 -4.41 6.77
C PHE A 114 -2.50 -5.47 5.87
N PRO A 115 -2.18 -6.68 6.38
CA PRO A 115 -1.38 -7.67 5.67
C PRO A 115 -2.18 -8.41 4.59
N THR A 116 -2.50 -7.71 3.51
CA THR A 116 -3.25 -8.23 2.36
C THR A 116 -2.59 -7.83 1.05
N ASN A 117 -3.06 -8.35 -0.06
CA ASN A 117 -2.68 -7.87 -1.39
C ASN A 117 -3.39 -6.55 -1.72
N TYR A 118 -2.65 -5.61 -2.26
CA TYR A 118 -3.12 -4.33 -2.77
C TYR A 118 -2.86 -4.22 -4.27
N LEU A 119 -3.74 -3.54 -4.96
CA LEU A 119 -3.54 -3.10 -6.33
C LEU A 119 -3.08 -1.64 -6.32
N ALA A 120 -1.91 -1.40 -6.86
CA ALA A 120 -1.30 -0.10 -6.98
C ALA A 120 -1.32 0.39 -8.42
N MET A 121 -1.37 1.70 -8.62
CA MET A 121 -1.37 2.34 -9.93
C MET A 121 -0.47 3.57 -9.92
N ARG A 122 0.23 3.77 -11.04
CA ARG A 122 0.83 5.04 -11.46
C ARG A 122 0.50 5.28 -12.91
N TYR A 123 0.57 6.51 -13.34
CA TYR A 123 0.47 6.88 -14.76
C TYR A 123 1.57 7.89 -15.13
N SER A 124 1.89 7.94 -16.40
CA SER A 124 2.80 8.90 -17.01
C SER A 124 2.11 9.54 -18.21
N ASP A 125 2.24 10.85 -18.37
CA ASP A 125 1.72 11.61 -19.50
C ASP A 125 2.83 11.99 -20.51
N ASN A 126 4.07 11.51 -20.28
CA ASN A 126 5.25 11.86 -21.06
C ASN A 126 6.14 10.64 -21.34
N GLU A 127 5.54 9.54 -21.79
CA GLU A 127 6.21 8.31 -22.25
C GLU A 127 7.10 7.63 -21.18
N GLY A 128 6.85 7.92 -19.89
CA GLY A 128 7.57 7.31 -18.77
C GLY A 128 8.71 8.14 -18.21
N ASP A 129 8.93 9.36 -18.71
CA ASP A 129 9.96 10.27 -18.19
C ASP A 129 9.66 10.69 -16.74
N THR A 130 8.38 10.93 -16.43
CA THR A 130 7.93 11.18 -15.06
C THR A 130 6.66 10.38 -14.77
N TRP A 131 6.44 10.09 -13.49
CA TRP A 131 5.32 9.29 -13.02
C TRP A 131 4.54 10.02 -11.93
N SER A 132 3.23 9.79 -11.91
CA SER A 132 2.37 10.25 -10.81
C SER A 132 2.77 9.59 -9.48
N ASP A 133 2.29 10.15 -8.37
CA ASP A 133 2.35 9.48 -7.08
C ASP A 133 1.74 8.07 -7.13
N LEU A 134 2.21 7.19 -6.26
CA LEU A 134 1.67 5.85 -6.11
C LEU A 134 0.26 5.92 -5.52
N LYS A 135 -0.71 5.31 -6.19
CA LYS A 135 -2.08 5.25 -5.72
C LYS A 135 -2.53 3.82 -5.48
N ILE A 136 -2.94 3.52 -4.26
CA ILE A 136 -3.60 2.24 -3.96
C ILE A 136 -5.06 2.33 -4.38
N VAL A 137 -5.44 1.48 -5.34
CA VAL A 137 -6.77 1.53 -5.98
C VAL A 137 -7.67 0.34 -5.64
N SER A 138 -7.23 -0.57 -4.77
CA SER A 138 -7.94 -1.79 -4.41
C SER A 138 -9.02 -1.65 -3.33
N SER A 139 -9.51 -0.44 -3.06
CA SER A 139 -10.59 -0.21 -2.08
C SER A 139 -11.92 -0.91 -2.43
N PHE A 140 -12.06 -1.36 -3.69
CA PHE A 140 -13.20 -2.16 -4.17
C PHE A 140 -12.99 -3.67 -4.04
N LYS A 141 -11.82 -4.15 -3.59
CA LYS A 141 -11.57 -5.57 -3.35
C LYS A 141 -12.61 -6.13 -2.37
N PRO A 142 -13.27 -7.27 -2.68
CA PRO A 142 -14.22 -7.88 -1.78
C PRO A 142 -13.60 -8.22 -0.41
N GLU A 143 -14.35 -7.97 0.67
CA GLU A 143 -13.87 -8.22 2.04
C GLU A 143 -13.67 -9.72 2.35
N ASN A 144 -14.20 -10.61 1.52
CA ASN A 144 -13.97 -12.06 1.61
C ASN A 144 -12.86 -12.57 0.68
N SER A 145 -12.13 -11.67 -0.01
CA SER A 145 -11.02 -12.03 -0.91
C SER A 145 -9.65 -11.75 -0.26
N LYS A 146 -8.69 -12.65 -0.50
CA LYS A 146 -7.28 -12.43 -0.16
C LYS A 146 -6.56 -11.61 -1.21
N PHE A 147 -6.89 -11.84 -2.49
CA PHE A 147 -6.20 -11.28 -3.64
C PHE A 147 -7.16 -10.55 -4.55
N LEU A 148 -6.64 -9.52 -5.17
CA LEU A 148 -7.17 -8.88 -6.35
C LEU A 148 -5.93 -8.43 -7.13
N VAL A 149 -5.61 -9.13 -8.20
CA VAL A 149 -4.32 -9.00 -8.88
C VAL A 149 -4.49 -8.68 -10.36
N VAL A 150 -3.48 -8.04 -10.94
CA VAL A 150 -3.37 -7.86 -12.39
C VAL A 150 -2.60 -9.02 -12.99
N GLY A 151 -3.07 -9.51 -14.14
CA GLY A 151 -2.31 -10.46 -14.93
C GLY A 151 -1.25 -9.75 -15.80
N PRO A 152 -0.28 -10.49 -16.33
CA PRO A 152 0.59 -9.96 -17.36
C PRO A 152 -0.24 -9.62 -18.59
N GLY A 153 -0.02 -8.44 -19.17
CA GLY A 153 -0.74 -7.98 -20.34
C GLY A 153 -0.92 -6.47 -20.37
N VAL A 154 -1.63 -6.01 -21.39
CA VAL A 154 -1.96 -4.59 -21.57
C VAL A 154 -3.45 -4.37 -21.34
N GLY A 155 -3.79 -3.28 -20.67
CA GLY A 155 -5.14 -2.77 -20.64
C GLY A 155 -5.59 -2.34 -22.04
N LYS A 156 -6.88 -2.14 -22.22
CA LYS A 156 -7.46 -1.67 -23.49
C LYS A 156 -8.25 -0.39 -23.26
N GLN A 157 -8.04 0.59 -24.14
CA GLN A 157 -8.87 1.78 -24.17
C GLN A 157 -10.05 1.56 -25.14
N ILE A 158 -11.25 1.94 -24.71
CA ILE A 158 -12.43 1.92 -25.57
C ILE A 158 -12.29 3.06 -26.58
N SER A 159 -12.34 2.72 -27.87
CA SER A 159 -12.10 3.66 -28.98
C SER A 159 -13.36 4.29 -29.57
N LYS A 160 -14.56 3.84 -29.18
CA LYS A 160 -15.84 4.32 -29.72
C LYS A 160 -17.00 4.09 -28.74
N GLY A 161 -18.05 4.90 -28.86
CA GLY A 161 -19.31 4.77 -28.17
C GLY A 161 -19.36 5.58 -26.86
N GLU A 162 -20.41 5.33 -26.05
CA GLU A 162 -20.72 6.10 -24.83
C GLU A 162 -19.56 6.13 -23.81
N HIS A 163 -18.68 5.13 -23.85
CA HIS A 163 -17.55 5.01 -22.92
C HIS A 163 -16.20 5.18 -23.60
N GLU A 164 -16.15 5.90 -24.73
CA GLU A 164 -14.90 6.21 -25.43
C GLU A 164 -13.88 6.86 -24.48
N GLY A 165 -12.61 6.44 -24.59
CA GLY A 165 -11.52 6.88 -23.73
C GLY A 165 -11.38 6.09 -22.43
N ARG A 166 -12.39 5.29 -22.02
CA ARG A 166 -12.31 4.48 -20.79
C ARG A 166 -11.27 3.39 -20.92
N LEU A 167 -10.43 3.24 -19.89
CA LEU A 167 -9.46 2.15 -19.79
C LEU A 167 -10.11 0.92 -19.15
N ILE A 168 -9.84 -0.24 -19.73
CA ILE A 168 -10.24 -1.54 -19.20
C ILE A 168 -8.97 -2.30 -18.83
N VAL A 169 -8.86 -2.67 -17.56
CA VAL A 169 -7.77 -3.49 -17.04
C VAL A 169 -8.36 -4.76 -16.45
N PRO A 170 -8.06 -5.95 -16.99
CA PRO A 170 -8.57 -7.20 -16.45
C PRO A 170 -7.91 -7.50 -15.10
N LEU A 171 -8.73 -7.89 -14.13
CA LEU A 171 -8.31 -8.31 -12.80
C LEU A 171 -8.84 -9.71 -12.52
N TYR A 172 -8.18 -10.43 -11.62
CA TYR A 172 -8.66 -11.71 -11.10
C TYR A 172 -8.44 -11.82 -9.59
N SER A 173 -9.23 -12.64 -8.91
CA SER A 173 -9.22 -12.88 -7.46
C SER A 173 -9.34 -14.37 -7.15
#